data_25d43fa97179d171835eba8d4375fe9d
#
_entry.id   25d43fa97179d171835eba8d4375fe9d
#
_cell.length_a   1.000
_cell.length_b   1.000
_cell.length_c   1.000
_cell.angle_alpha   90.00
_cell.angle_beta   90.00
_cell.angle_gamma   90.00
#
_symmetry.space_group_name_H-M   'P 1'
#
loop_
_entity.id
_entity.type
_entity.pdbx_description
1 polymer ?
#
loop_
_entity_poly.entity_id
_entity_poly.type
_entity_poly.pdbx_seq_one_letter_code
_entity_poly.pdbx_strand_id
1 'polypeptide(L)'
;MNARSRALLLLLLVAASAAVLPFLRYLTDDTFIHLQFAKHLVQGKGFSFNAGEPTYGATSPLWVLLLAMTGKLLPISVAAPSDPASMPALAWAAKGYGLLFHLVAILALVLLGKRLGWDDRTALGLGVLLAAQAWTLRWALSGMETPLAVACVALALYGFAGVLVRDRPGWGTGIALGLASLARPECTLLAAIVVVTVWMGAERRPRRALEVLAGLGAALLPWLATAWTWFHTLLPNTAAAKAGATLEPGPFVAALHAVFQVELAADALPLALFVLVLAFGNRSNALPVARGRRFFWFACVAWPALLALSFALEGVQVVSRYLLPATPCVLLLGMASFRWVVATNLPNRYGAALALFLAAFVVQNALFTALVSAPSTIAHTSGLRSSLVSIGIWARDRTAPNASFAVADIGAFGYYSERHVLDLYGLVTPVLAPITVREGYNAVVTRALYEVAGRPDYLIDRHPREGRLAQDQDQPSPYRFLFARRIPNLGITRPGGFYYSVYAIDWRVMDQTRQRVASALPGGPQRRIL
;
A
#
# COMPACT_ATOMS: atom_id res chain seq x y z
N MET A 1 9.68 14.75 28.89
CA MET A 1 10.54 15.65 28.06
C MET A 1 10.61 17.02 28.69
N ASN A 2 11.82 17.59 28.79
CA ASN A 2 12.04 18.97 29.23
C ASN A 2 11.70 19.98 28.11
N ALA A 3 11.75 21.29 28.40
CA ALA A 3 11.39 22.35 27.44
C ALA A 3 12.26 22.30 26.16
N ARG A 4 13.56 22.07 26.29
CA ARG A 4 14.49 21.93 25.16
C ARG A 4 14.11 20.74 24.26
N SER A 5 13.78 19.59 24.84
CA SER A 5 13.38 18.38 24.08
C SER A 5 12.04 18.57 23.37
N ARG A 6 11.10 19.35 23.95
CA ARG A 6 9.84 19.71 23.27
C ARG A 6 10.08 20.62 22.09
N ALA A 7 10.96 21.63 22.22
CA ALA A 7 11.35 22.50 21.12
C ALA A 7 12.01 21.73 19.97
N LEU A 8 12.91 20.78 20.30
CA LEU A 8 13.53 19.91 19.30
C LEU A 8 12.50 18.99 18.60
N LEU A 9 11.50 18.50 19.33
CA LEU A 9 10.41 17.72 18.72
C LEU A 9 9.59 18.58 17.75
N LEU A 10 9.24 19.80 18.10
CA LEU A 10 8.53 20.72 17.20
C LEU A 10 9.35 21.01 15.95
N LEU A 11 10.65 21.28 16.11
CA LEU A 11 11.56 21.46 14.99
C LEU A 11 11.63 20.23 14.08
N LEU A 12 11.68 19.02 14.66
CA LEU A 12 11.65 17.75 13.93
C LEU A 12 10.36 17.62 13.11
N LEU A 13 9.19 17.92 13.67
CA LEU A 13 7.92 17.84 12.95
C LEU A 13 7.85 18.87 11.81
N VAL A 14 8.36 20.08 12.00
CA VAL A 14 8.48 21.08 10.92
C VAL A 14 9.43 20.61 9.82
N ALA A 15 10.60 20.09 10.19
CA ALA A 15 11.57 19.54 9.23
C ALA A 15 10.98 18.35 8.45
N ALA A 16 10.26 17.44 9.12
CA ALA A 16 9.56 16.33 8.48
C ALA A 16 8.49 16.81 7.48
N SER A 17 7.74 17.87 7.83
CA SER A 17 6.77 18.48 6.92
C SER A 17 7.42 19.10 5.68
N ALA A 18 8.61 19.65 5.81
CA ALA A 18 9.36 20.18 4.67
C ALA A 18 9.97 19.05 3.81
N ALA A 19 10.45 17.98 4.43
CA ALA A 19 11.11 16.86 3.74
C ALA A 19 10.18 16.09 2.77
N VAL A 20 8.87 16.13 2.97
CA VAL A 20 7.89 15.47 2.07
C VAL A 20 7.53 16.30 0.84
N LEU A 21 7.90 17.59 0.78
CA LEU A 21 7.50 18.52 -0.30
C LEU A 21 7.93 18.09 -1.72
N PRO A 22 9.07 17.42 -1.94
CA PRO A 22 9.43 16.88 -3.26
C PRO A 22 8.36 15.96 -3.86
N PHE A 23 7.53 15.33 -3.00
CA PHE A 23 6.47 14.40 -3.39
C PHE A 23 5.07 15.04 -3.43
N LEU A 24 4.97 16.37 -3.34
CA LEU A 24 3.69 17.08 -3.25
C LEU A 24 2.74 16.78 -4.41
N ARG A 25 3.28 16.56 -5.61
CA ARG A 25 2.47 16.24 -6.80
C ARG A 25 2.29 14.74 -7.06
N TYR A 26 2.90 13.90 -6.24
CA TYR A 26 2.83 12.44 -6.40
C TYR A 26 1.44 11.91 -6.11
N LEU A 27 0.89 11.16 -7.06
CA LEU A 27 -0.28 10.31 -6.93
C LEU A 27 -0.01 9.00 -7.66
N THR A 28 -0.58 7.91 -7.17
CA THR A 28 -0.55 6.61 -7.84
C THR A 28 -1.90 6.35 -8.53
N ASP A 29 -1.94 5.39 -9.43
CA ASP A 29 -3.20 4.93 -10.01
C ASP A 29 -4.17 4.44 -8.91
N ASP A 30 -3.67 3.65 -7.97
CA ASP A 30 -4.48 3.13 -6.85
C ASP A 30 -5.06 4.23 -5.94
N THR A 31 -4.43 5.41 -5.87
CA THR A 31 -5.01 6.55 -5.16
C THR A 31 -6.38 6.90 -5.72
N PHE A 32 -6.50 6.91 -7.04
CA PHE A 32 -7.76 7.22 -7.71
C PHE A 32 -8.82 6.14 -7.52
N ILE A 33 -8.45 4.89 -7.24
CA ILE A 33 -9.41 3.86 -6.83
C ILE A 33 -10.11 4.29 -5.54
N HIS A 34 -9.35 4.69 -4.51
CA HIS A 34 -9.92 5.17 -3.26
C HIS A 34 -10.76 6.44 -3.44
N LEU A 35 -10.29 7.39 -4.30
CA LEU A 35 -11.03 8.60 -4.62
C LEU A 35 -12.36 8.29 -5.32
N GLN A 36 -12.40 7.30 -6.21
CA GLN A 36 -13.60 6.88 -6.93
C GLN A 36 -14.64 6.28 -5.98
N PHE A 37 -14.23 5.37 -5.09
CA PHE A 37 -15.11 4.83 -4.06
C PHE A 37 -15.64 5.93 -3.13
N ALA A 38 -14.78 6.85 -2.69
CA ALA A 38 -15.17 7.97 -1.84
C ALA A 38 -16.14 8.93 -2.56
N LYS A 39 -15.87 9.26 -3.85
CA LYS A 39 -16.76 10.05 -4.72
C LYS A 39 -18.14 9.43 -4.80
N HIS A 40 -18.25 8.13 -5.04
CA HIS A 40 -19.54 7.44 -5.16
C HIS A 40 -20.30 7.39 -3.83
N LEU A 41 -19.60 7.19 -2.70
CA LEU A 41 -20.22 7.31 -1.38
C LEU A 41 -20.81 8.71 -1.13
N VAL A 42 -20.07 9.77 -1.48
CA VAL A 42 -20.55 11.16 -1.34
C VAL A 42 -21.77 11.40 -2.20
N GLN A 43 -21.79 10.84 -3.42
CA GLN A 43 -22.90 10.98 -4.38
C GLN A 43 -24.10 10.06 -4.10
N GLY A 44 -24.06 9.24 -3.03
CA GLY A 44 -25.13 8.29 -2.73
C GLY A 44 -25.21 7.06 -3.65
N LYS A 45 -24.15 6.78 -4.42
CA LYS A 45 -24.06 5.64 -5.33
C LYS A 45 -23.53 4.37 -4.65
N GLY A 46 -23.39 4.40 -3.30
CA GLY A 46 -22.90 3.26 -2.51
C GLY A 46 -21.37 3.11 -2.51
N PHE A 47 -20.89 2.08 -1.81
CA PHE A 47 -19.48 1.69 -1.84
C PHE A 47 -19.21 0.90 -3.12
N SER A 48 -18.98 1.62 -4.20
CA SER A 48 -18.90 1.07 -5.56
C SER A 48 -17.82 1.79 -6.38
N PHE A 49 -17.23 1.07 -7.31
CA PHE A 49 -16.31 1.65 -8.31
C PHE A 49 -17.08 2.09 -9.57
N ASN A 50 -17.92 1.20 -10.12
CA ASN A 50 -18.93 1.52 -11.10
C ASN A 50 -20.21 1.95 -10.38
N ALA A 51 -20.86 3.00 -10.85
CA ALA A 51 -22.05 3.55 -10.19
C ALA A 51 -23.18 2.51 -10.09
N GLY A 52 -23.68 2.26 -8.88
CA GLY A 52 -24.77 1.31 -8.64
C GLY A 52 -24.36 -0.17 -8.57
N GLU A 53 -23.05 -0.49 -8.66
CA GLU A 53 -22.52 -1.84 -8.55
C GLU A 53 -21.69 -1.99 -7.26
N PRO A 54 -22.30 -2.33 -6.11
CA PRO A 54 -21.56 -2.51 -4.87
C PRO A 54 -20.48 -3.57 -5.01
N THR A 55 -19.22 -3.21 -4.64
CA THR A 55 -18.12 -4.15 -4.72
C THR A 55 -17.09 -3.89 -3.64
N TYR A 56 -16.55 -4.96 -3.03
CA TYR A 56 -15.46 -4.86 -2.05
C TYR A 56 -14.10 -4.81 -2.75
N GLY A 57 -13.96 -3.86 -3.70
CA GLY A 57 -12.73 -3.68 -4.47
C GLY A 57 -11.66 -2.81 -3.78
N ALA A 58 -12.01 -2.03 -2.75
CA ALA A 58 -11.05 -1.21 -2.02
C ALA A 58 -10.52 -1.93 -0.77
N THR A 59 -9.19 -2.11 -0.68
CA THR A 59 -8.52 -2.83 0.43
C THR A 59 -8.49 -2.04 1.73
N SER A 60 -8.71 -0.72 1.68
CA SER A 60 -8.65 0.19 2.83
C SER A 60 -9.99 0.90 3.03
N PRO A 61 -10.99 0.21 3.62
CA PRO A 61 -12.29 0.84 3.85
C PRO A 61 -12.21 2.05 4.77
N LEU A 62 -11.35 2.01 5.78
CA LEU A 62 -11.16 3.15 6.69
C LEU A 62 -10.72 4.41 5.92
N TRP A 63 -9.81 4.26 4.96
CA TRP A 63 -9.33 5.37 4.15
C TRP A 63 -10.44 5.95 3.24
N VAL A 64 -11.18 5.07 2.58
CA VAL A 64 -12.32 5.46 1.72
C VAL A 64 -13.38 6.19 2.54
N LEU A 65 -13.74 5.69 3.72
CA LEU A 65 -14.71 6.32 4.60
C LEU A 65 -14.24 7.69 5.10
N LEU A 66 -12.96 7.83 5.47
CA LEU A 66 -12.36 9.10 5.88
C LEU A 66 -12.45 10.15 4.76
N LEU A 67 -12.11 9.77 3.53
CA LEU A 67 -12.18 10.65 2.36
C LEU A 67 -13.64 10.99 2.00
N ALA A 68 -14.55 10.02 2.05
CA ALA A 68 -15.97 10.26 1.80
C ALA A 68 -16.59 11.20 2.85
N MET A 69 -16.27 11.01 4.13
CA MET A 69 -16.70 11.90 5.20
C MET A 69 -16.19 13.32 4.97
N THR A 70 -14.94 13.48 4.55
CA THR A 70 -14.38 14.80 4.20
C THR A 70 -15.13 15.44 3.05
N GLY A 71 -15.38 14.70 1.96
CA GLY A 71 -16.14 15.21 0.80
C GLY A 71 -17.60 15.54 1.13
N LYS A 72 -18.17 14.93 2.19
CA LYS A 72 -19.54 15.21 2.65
C LYS A 72 -19.64 16.38 3.62
N LEU A 73 -18.63 16.53 4.48
CA LEU A 73 -18.64 17.55 5.53
C LEU A 73 -18.03 18.88 5.10
N LEU A 74 -17.10 18.86 4.16
CA LEU A 74 -16.45 20.07 3.66
C LEU A 74 -16.99 20.45 2.27
N PRO A 75 -17.06 21.75 1.92
CA PRO A 75 -17.55 22.23 0.63
C PRO A 75 -16.47 22.03 -0.47
N ILE A 76 -16.00 20.79 -0.65
CA ILE A 76 -15.01 20.45 -1.67
C ILE A 76 -15.65 19.65 -2.80
N SER A 77 -15.22 19.92 -4.04
CA SER A 77 -15.67 19.16 -5.20
C SER A 77 -15.09 17.75 -5.19
N VAL A 78 -15.95 16.75 -5.37
CA VAL A 78 -15.55 15.36 -5.58
C VAL A 78 -15.45 15.00 -7.08
N ALA A 79 -15.79 15.92 -7.97
CA ALA A 79 -15.70 15.74 -9.42
C ALA A 79 -14.24 15.71 -9.88
N ALA A 80 -14.00 14.98 -10.97
CA ALA A 80 -12.73 14.98 -11.67
C ALA A 80 -12.53 16.31 -12.42
N PRO A 81 -11.35 16.97 -12.29
CA PRO A 81 -11.03 18.16 -13.07
C PRO A 81 -11.03 17.85 -14.57
N SER A 82 -11.32 18.87 -15.39
CA SER A 82 -11.22 18.76 -16.85
C SER A 82 -9.80 18.94 -17.36
N ASP A 83 -8.97 19.65 -16.61
CA ASP A 83 -7.55 19.83 -16.91
C ASP A 83 -6.71 18.69 -16.30
N PRO A 84 -5.95 17.91 -17.08
CA PRO A 84 -5.08 16.85 -16.57
C PRO A 84 -3.95 17.36 -15.66
N ALA A 85 -3.58 18.65 -15.72
CA ALA A 85 -2.60 19.24 -14.83
C ALA A 85 -3.15 19.55 -13.43
N SER A 86 -4.46 19.70 -13.32
CA SER A 86 -5.16 19.98 -12.07
C SER A 86 -5.32 18.73 -11.22
N MET A 87 -5.17 18.89 -9.91
CA MET A 87 -5.34 17.80 -8.95
C MET A 87 -6.74 17.88 -8.34
N PRO A 88 -7.47 16.74 -8.21
CA PRO A 88 -8.77 16.73 -7.55
C PRO A 88 -8.70 17.29 -6.12
N ALA A 89 -9.73 18.02 -5.69
CA ALA A 89 -9.78 18.57 -4.33
C ALA A 89 -9.70 17.47 -3.26
N LEU A 90 -10.35 16.33 -3.50
CA LEU A 90 -10.30 15.17 -2.61
C LEU A 90 -8.89 14.57 -2.51
N ALA A 91 -8.07 14.67 -3.57
CA ALA A 91 -6.67 14.26 -3.52
C ALA A 91 -5.81 15.17 -2.63
N TRP A 92 -6.12 16.48 -2.59
CA TRP A 92 -5.49 17.40 -1.64
C TRP A 92 -5.83 17.06 -0.18
N ALA A 93 -7.09 16.71 0.10
CA ALA A 93 -7.49 16.22 1.42
C ALA A 93 -6.73 14.94 1.81
N ALA A 94 -6.62 13.98 0.89
CA ALA A 94 -5.86 12.76 1.08
C ALA A 94 -4.38 13.04 1.43
N LYS A 95 -3.75 14.02 0.78
CA LYS A 95 -2.38 14.45 1.09
C LYS A 95 -2.27 15.12 2.46
N GLY A 96 -3.24 15.95 2.83
CA GLY A 96 -3.31 16.54 4.16
C GLY A 96 -3.37 15.49 5.27
N TYR A 97 -4.21 14.47 5.10
CA TYR A 97 -4.25 13.32 6.01
C TYR A 97 -2.95 12.52 6.00
N GLY A 98 -2.35 12.30 4.82
CA GLY A 98 -1.07 11.62 4.72
C GLY A 98 0.03 12.30 5.52
N LEU A 99 0.14 13.65 5.41
CA LEU A 99 1.06 14.43 6.23
C LEU A 99 0.72 14.31 7.73
N LEU A 100 -0.56 14.51 8.10
CA LEU A 100 -1.00 14.40 9.49
C LEU A 100 -0.59 13.06 10.10
N PHE A 101 -0.89 11.95 9.43
CA PHE A 101 -0.57 10.62 9.94
C PHE A 101 0.94 10.33 9.96
N HIS A 102 1.71 10.87 9.02
CA HIS A 102 3.16 10.81 9.07
C HIS A 102 3.71 11.50 10.34
N LEU A 103 3.22 12.69 10.67
CA LEU A 103 3.60 13.40 11.89
C LEU A 103 3.14 12.69 13.17
N VAL A 104 1.94 12.11 13.16
CA VAL A 104 1.43 11.27 14.26
C VAL A 104 2.32 10.04 14.48
N ALA A 105 2.77 9.38 13.42
CA ALA A 105 3.66 8.24 13.50
C ALA A 105 5.02 8.62 14.13
N ILE A 106 5.61 9.75 13.71
CA ILE A 106 6.86 10.28 14.31
C ILE A 106 6.67 10.53 15.81
N LEU A 107 5.60 11.23 16.17
CA LEU A 107 5.29 11.51 17.59
C LEU A 107 5.09 10.22 18.39
N ALA A 108 4.34 9.25 17.84
CA ALA A 108 4.08 7.98 18.49
C ALA A 108 5.38 7.19 18.76
N LEU A 109 6.33 7.19 17.81
CA LEU A 109 7.63 6.55 17.99
C LEU A 109 8.51 7.26 19.04
N VAL A 110 8.53 8.60 19.07
CA VAL A 110 9.22 9.35 20.12
C VAL A 110 8.63 8.99 21.49
N LEU A 111 7.30 8.97 21.61
CA LEU A 111 6.61 8.61 22.85
C LEU A 111 6.83 7.12 23.22
N LEU A 112 6.93 6.23 22.24
CA LEU A 112 7.29 4.82 22.46
C LEU A 112 8.69 4.69 23.05
N GLY A 113 9.70 5.38 22.52
CA GLY A 113 11.04 5.43 23.09
C GLY A 113 11.03 5.88 24.56
N LYS A 114 10.27 6.93 24.89
CA LYS A 114 10.07 7.39 26.27
C LYS A 114 9.37 6.35 27.14
N ARG A 115 8.39 5.62 26.60
CA ARG A 115 7.69 4.54 27.32
C ARG A 115 8.59 3.36 27.62
N LEU A 116 9.54 3.05 26.74
CA LEU A 116 10.57 2.03 26.94
C LEU A 116 11.68 2.47 27.93
N GLY A 117 11.63 3.71 28.44
CA GLY A 117 12.59 4.25 29.40
C GLY A 117 13.84 4.84 28.75
N TRP A 118 13.79 5.18 27.46
CA TRP A 118 14.90 5.82 26.77
C TRP A 118 15.00 7.31 27.16
N ASP A 119 16.22 7.85 27.14
CA ASP A 119 16.46 9.28 27.31
C ASP A 119 15.86 10.09 26.14
N ASP A 120 15.74 11.41 26.32
CA ASP A 120 15.09 12.27 25.34
C ASP A 120 15.84 12.30 24.00
N ARG A 121 17.16 12.22 23.99
CA ARG A 121 17.97 12.24 22.76
C ARG A 121 17.75 10.99 21.93
N THR A 122 17.77 9.83 22.55
CA THR A 122 17.54 8.54 21.92
C THR A 122 16.09 8.42 21.41
N ALA A 123 15.11 8.89 22.20
CA ALA A 123 13.71 8.90 21.78
C ALA A 123 13.47 9.83 20.59
N LEU A 124 14.05 11.03 20.60
CA LEU A 124 14.01 11.95 19.44
C LEU A 124 14.73 11.36 18.22
N GLY A 125 15.87 10.68 18.44
CA GLY A 125 16.59 9.98 17.38
C GLY A 125 15.73 8.94 16.65
N LEU A 126 14.89 8.19 17.37
CA LEU A 126 13.92 7.28 16.74
C LEU A 126 12.91 8.03 15.86
N GLY A 127 12.46 9.23 16.29
CA GLY A 127 11.63 10.10 15.46
C GLY A 127 12.35 10.60 14.21
N VAL A 128 13.66 10.94 14.33
CA VAL A 128 14.49 11.35 13.19
C VAL A 128 14.62 10.23 12.15
N LEU A 129 14.80 8.98 12.60
CA LEU A 129 14.85 7.84 11.67
C LEU A 129 13.58 7.76 10.82
N LEU A 130 12.39 7.82 11.42
CA LEU A 130 11.15 7.77 10.64
C LEU A 130 10.97 9.02 9.75
N ALA A 131 11.30 10.20 10.28
CA ALA A 131 11.16 11.47 9.55
C ALA A 131 12.07 11.57 8.32
N ALA A 132 13.23 10.87 8.33
CA ALA A 132 14.19 10.88 7.23
C ALA A 132 14.07 9.67 6.30
N GLN A 133 13.33 8.62 6.68
CA GLN A 133 13.24 7.37 5.93
C GLN A 133 12.57 7.61 4.56
N ALA A 134 13.30 7.33 3.49
CA ALA A 134 12.97 7.74 2.13
C ALA A 134 11.62 7.20 1.61
N TRP A 135 11.26 5.97 1.97
CA TRP A 135 9.98 5.43 1.56
C TRP A 135 8.81 6.08 2.30
N THR A 136 8.94 6.38 3.60
CA THR A 136 7.90 7.11 4.33
C THR A 136 7.70 8.51 3.78
N LEU A 137 8.77 9.21 3.41
CA LEU A 137 8.70 10.52 2.76
C LEU A 137 7.92 10.44 1.43
N ARG A 138 8.27 9.46 0.57
CA ARG A 138 7.59 9.27 -0.71
C ARG A 138 6.10 9.00 -0.57
N TRP A 139 5.73 8.12 0.36
CA TRP A 139 4.35 7.70 0.53
C TRP A 139 3.52 8.66 1.38
N ALA A 140 4.13 9.56 2.17
CA ALA A 140 3.42 10.53 3.00
C ALA A 140 2.43 11.40 2.21
N LEU A 141 2.81 11.83 0.99
CA LEU A 141 1.96 12.67 0.13
C LEU A 141 1.42 11.93 -1.11
N SER A 142 1.43 10.61 -1.11
CA SER A 142 0.94 9.81 -2.24
C SER A 142 -0.59 9.81 -2.41
N GLY A 143 -1.34 10.27 -1.40
CA GLY A 143 -2.78 10.15 -1.34
C GLY A 143 -3.29 8.75 -0.95
N MET A 144 -2.37 7.82 -0.62
CA MET A 144 -2.69 6.46 -0.18
C MET A 144 -2.85 6.37 1.34
N GLU A 145 -3.45 5.28 1.79
CA GLU A 145 -3.69 4.93 3.20
C GLU A 145 -2.43 4.56 3.99
N THR A 146 -1.29 4.41 3.32
CA THR A 146 -0.05 3.90 3.93
C THR A 146 0.40 4.71 5.16
N PRO A 147 0.39 6.05 5.17
CA PRO A 147 0.73 6.83 6.36
C PRO A 147 -0.22 6.58 7.54
N LEU A 148 -1.52 6.38 7.27
CA LEU A 148 -2.50 6.02 8.27
C LEU A 148 -2.15 4.67 8.92
N ALA A 149 -1.82 3.65 8.12
CA ALA A 149 -1.42 2.35 8.63
C ALA A 149 -0.15 2.44 9.49
N VAL A 150 0.88 3.16 9.04
CA VAL A 150 2.12 3.38 9.80
C VAL A 150 1.83 4.08 11.14
N ALA A 151 0.97 5.10 11.15
CA ALA A 151 0.58 5.80 12.37
C ALA A 151 -0.17 4.88 13.35
N CYS A 152 -1.14 4.10 12.84
CA CYS A 152 -1.88 3.15 13.66
C CYS A 152 -0.96 2.06 14.24
N VAL A 153 0.00 1.54 13.46
CA VAL A 153 0.99 0.57 13.95
C VAL A 153 1.89 1.21 15.02
N ALA A 154 2.40 2.43 14.80
CA ALA A 154 3.22 3.13 15.79
C ALA A 154 2.46 3.38 17.12
N LEU A 155 1.18 3.76 17.03
CA LEU A 155 0.29 3.91 18.20
C LEU A 155 0.00 2.57 18.87
N ALA A 156 -0.21 1.50 18.09
CA ALA A 156 -0.38 0.16 18.61
C ALA A 156 0.86 -0.32 19.38
N LEU A 157 2.06 -0.12 18.84
CA LEU A 157 3.33 -0.43 19.51
C LEU A 157 3.52 0.38 20.80
N TYR A 158 3.15 1.68 20.76
CA TYR A 158 3.16 2.52 21.96
C TYR A 158 2.21 1.98 23.04
N GLY A 159 0.97 1.61 22.67
CA GLY A 159 0.01 1.00 23.59
C GLY A 159 0.48 -0.36 24.09
N PHE A 160 0.98 -1.22 23.19
CA PHE A 160 1.48 -2.56 23.48
C PHE A 160 2.65 -2.56 24.48
N ALA A 161 3.62 -1.65 24.31
CA ALA A 161 4.65 -1.42 25.30
C ALA A 161 4.05 -0.99 26.66
N GLY A 162 2.97 -0.22 26.64
CA GLY A 162 2.24 0.14 27.86
C GLY A 162 1.64 -1.07 28.58
N VAL A 163 1.03 -1.98 27.84
CA VAL A 163 0.44 -3.21 28.38
C VAL A 163 1.52 -4.13 29.00
N LEU A 164 2.59 -4.41 28.25
CA LEU A 164 3.59 -5.39 28.65
C LEU A 164 4.63 -4.88 29.65
N VAL A 165 4.93 -3.57 29.64
CA VAL A 165 6.01 -2.99 30.48
C VAL A 165 5.46 -2.29 31.71
N ARG A 166 4.21 -1.78 31.66
CA ARG A 166 3.62 -0.95 32.73
C ARG A 166 2.21 -1.39 33.16
N ASP A 167 1.78 -2.57 32.76
CA ASP A 167 0.44 -3.15 33.02
C ASP A 167 -0.74 -2.17 32.75
N ARG A 168 -0.63 -1.38 31.69
CA ARG A 168 -1.69 -0.44 31.27
C ARG A 168 -2.84 -1.19 30.60
N PRO A 169 -4.07 -0.61 30.60
CA PRO A 169 -5.19 -1.18 29.86
C PRO A 169 -4.90 -1.40 28.38
N GLY A 170 -5.44 -2.50 27.82
CA GLY A 170 -5.19 -2.94 26.44
C GLY A 170 -6.10 -2.35 25.38
N TRP A 171 -7.22 -1.69 25.76
CA TRP A 171 -8.25 -1.20 24.82
C TRP A 171 -7.70 -0.34 23.68
N GLY A 172 -6.87 0.67 24.03
CA GLY A 172 -6.28 1.56 23.03
C GLY A 172 -5.34 0.83 22.06
N THR A 173 -4.63 -0.20 22.54
CA THR A 173 -3.81 -1.07 21.69
C THR A 173 -4.69 -1.82 20.69
N GLY A 174 -5.79 -2.43 21.17
CA GLY A 174 -6.74 -3.15 20.34
C GLY A 174 -7.38 -2.26 19.27
N ILE A 175 -7.86 -1.06 19.66
CA ILE A 175 -8.43 -0.08 18.72
C ILE A 175 -7.40 0.29 17.65
N ALA A 176 -6.16 0.63 18.02
CA ALA A 176 -5.12 1.00 17.07
C ALA A 176 -4.79 -0.16 16.09
N LEU A 177 -4.77 -1.41 16.57
CA LEU A 177 -4.59 -2.60 15.73
C LEU A 177 -5.76 -2.81 14.77
N GLY A 178 -7.00 -2.60 15.23
CA GLY A 178 -8.19 -2.71 14.38
C GLY A 178 -8.22 -1.64 13.29
N LEU A 179 -7.89 -0.40 13.62
CA LEU A 179 -7.76 0.69 12.65
C LEU A 179 -6.61 0.42 11.66
N ALA A 180 -5.48 -0.13 12.14
CA ALA A 180 -4.38 -0.55 11.26
C ALA A 180 -4.84 -1.63 10.27
N SER A 181 -5.62 -2.63 10.75
CA SER A 181 -6.16 -3.70 9.91
C SER A 181 -7.17 -3.20 8.87
N LEU A 182 -8.01 -2.20 9.23
CA LEU A 182 -8.93 -1.55 8.29
C LEU A 182 -8.21 -0.61 7.31
N ALA A 183 -7.04 -0.09 7.69
CA ALA A 183 -6.18 0.65 6.77
C ALA A 183 -5.41 -0.30 5.84
N ARG A 184 -4.90 -1.42 6.35
CA ARG A 184 -4.16 -2.42 5.57
C ARG A 184 -4.38 -3.82 6.15
N PRO A 185 -4.94 -4.76 5.37
CA PRO A 185 -5.29 -6.10 5.84
C PRO A 185 -4.13 -6.89 6.45
N GLU A 186 -2.91 -6.71 5.95
CA GLU A 186 -1.71 -7.37 6.47
C GLU A 186 -1.42 -7.02 7.94
N CYS A 187 -1.89 -5.88 8.46
CA CYS A 187 -1.79 -5.52 9.88
C CYS A 187 -2.59 -6.44 10.81
N THR A 188 -3.51 -7.25 10.28
CA THR A 188 -4.22 -8.29 11.05
C THR A 188 -3.25 -9.33 11.61
N LEU A 189 -2.17 -9.64 10.88
CA LEU A 189 -1.09 -10.52 11.38
C LEU A 189 -0.41 -9.92 12.61
N LEU A 190 -0.13 -8.60 12.61
CA LEU A 190 0.39 -7.92 13.80
C LEU A 190 -0.60 -8.00 14.97
N ALA A 191 -1.90 -7.83 14.71
CA ALA A 191 -2.93 -7.92 15.75
C ALA A 191 -2.93 -9.31 16.40
N ALA A 192 -2.84 -10.39 15.60
CA ALA A 192 -2.72 -11.76 16.11
C ALA A 192 -1.45 -11.94 16.97
N ILE A 193 -0.29 -11.49 16.49
CA ILE A 193 0.98 -11.56 17.24
C ILE A 193 0.87 -10.82 18.58
N VAL A 194 0.29 -9.62 18.59
CA VAL A 194 0.14 -8.81 19.81
C VAL A 194 -0.80 -9.48 20.80
N VAL A 195 -1.96 -10.01 20.38
CA VAL A 195 -2.89 -10.72 21.25
C VAL A 195 -2.21 -11.93 21.92
N VAL A 196 -1.50 -12.77 21.13
CA VAL A 196 -0.77 -13.93 21.63
C VAL A 196 0.33 -13.50 22.61
N THR A 197 1.13 -12.49 22.27
CA THR A 197 2.23 -12.05 23.13
C THR A 197 1.75 -11.34 24.39
N VAL A 198 0.62 -10.64 24.37
CA VAL A 198 -0.04 -10.09 25.56
C VAL A 198 -0.53 -11.22 26.47
N TRP A 199 -1.19 -12.24 25.89
CA TRP A 199 -1.60 -13.43 26.65
C TRP A 199 -0.41 -14.12 27.32
N MET A 200 0.73 -14.22 26.65
CA MET A 200 1.92 -14.88 27.20
C MET A 200 2.71 -14.01 28.18
N GLY A 201 2.76 -12.70 27.98
CA GLY A 201 3.73 -11.78 28.60
C GLY A 201 3.18 -10.82 29.65
N ALA A 202 1.87 -10.49 29.63
CA ALA A 202 1.29 -9.53 30.57
C ALA A 202 1.16 -10.12 31.99
N GLU A 203 1.20 -9.28 33.01
CA GLU A 203 1.00 -9.69 34.41
C GLU A 203 -0.44 -10.20 34.61
N ARG A 204 -1.43 -9.42 34.15
CA ARG A 204 -2.88 -9.76 34.23
C ARG A 204 -3.35 -10.35 32.91
N ARG A 205 -2.77 -11.49 32.49
CA ARG A 205 -2.88 -12.12 31.18
C ARG A 205 -4.29 -12.16 30.57
N PRO A 206 -5.29 -12.85 31.17
CA PRO A 206 -6.59 -12.96 30.52
C PRO A 206 -7.26 -11.60 30.38
N ARG A 207 -7.22 -10.76 31.40
CA ARG A 207 -7.83 -9.44 31.39
C ARG A 207 -7.23 -8.55 30.29
N ARG A 208 -5.88 -8.48 30.21
CA ARG A 208 -5.22 -7.61 29.22
C ARG A 208 -5.42 -8.09 27.78
N ALA A 209 -5.41 -9.40 27.56
CA ALA A 209 -5.72 -9.97 26.25
C ALA A 209 -7.19 -9.71 25.85
N LEU A 210 -8.13 -9.87 26.79
CA LEU A 210 -9.54 -9.54 26.54
C LEU A 210 -9.75 -8.05 26.25
N GLU A 211 -9.06 -7.15 26.96
CA GLU A 211 -9.11 -5.72 26.68
C GLU A 211 -8.59 -5.40 25.27
N VAL A 212 -7.49 -6.04 24.82
CA VAL A 212 -6.98 -5.89 23.44
C VAL A 212 -7.99 -6.44 22.43
N LEU A 213 -8.53 -7.63 22.65
CA LEU A 213 -9.53 -8.24 21.76
C LEU A 213 -10.80 -7.41 21.68
N ALA A 214 -11.27 -6.85 22.79
CA ALA A 214 -12.46 -6.01 22.80
C ALA A 214 -12.23 -4.68 22.07
N GLY A 215 -11.06 -4.04 22.22
CA GLY A 215 -10.69 -2.87 21.44
C GLY A 215 -10.56 -3.17 19.95
N LEU A 216 -9.95 -4.32 19.60
CA LEU A 216 -9.85 -4.81 18.23
C LEU A 216 -11.24 -5.04 17.62
N GLY A 217 -12.11 -5.75 18.34
CA GLY A 217 -13.49 -6.01 17.94
C GLY A 217 -14.29 -4.71 17.76
N ALA A 218 -14.18 -3.76 18.69
CA ALA A 218 -14.86 -2.46 18.59
C ALA A 218 -14.49 -1.69 17.31
N ALA A 219 -13.25 -1.82 16.84
CA ALA A 219 -12.82 -1.19 15.59
C ALA A 219 -13.21 -1.98 14.34
N LEU A 220 -13.12 -3.32 14.37
CA LEU A 220 -13.33 -4.16 13.18
C LEU A 220 -14.79 -4.52 12.94
N LEU A 221 -15.56 -4.89 13.99
CA LEU A 221 -16.91 -5.45 13.85
C LEU A 221 -17.89 -4.54 13.10
N PRO A 222 -17.91 -3.19 13.28
CA PRO A 222 -18.79 -2.33 12.51
C PRO A 222 -18.57 -2.46 11.00
N TRP A 223 -17.29 -2.51 10.57
CA TRP A 223 -16.98 -2.69 9.16
C TRP A 223 -17.29 -4.11 8.67
N LEU A 224 -16.93 -5.14 9.44
CA LEU A 224 -17.19 -6.52 9.06
C LEU A 224 -18.68 -6.79 8.90
N ALA A 225 -19.52 -6.24 9.79
CA ALA A 225 -20.97 -6.31 9.66
C ALA A 225 -21.45 -5.59 8.39
N THR A 226 -20.92 -4.40 8.10
CA THR A 226 -21.24 -3.65 6.88
C THR A 226 -20.79 -4.43 5.62
N ALA A 227 -19.58 -4.98 5.62
CA ALA A 227 -19.06 -5.75 4.50
C ALA A 227 -19.91 -7.00 4.23
N TRP A 228 -20.33 -7.71 5.28
CA TRP A 228 -21.21 -8.85 5.15
C TRP A 228 -22.58 -8.48 4.57
N THR A 229 -23.17 -7.38 5.03
CA THR A 229 -24.50 -6.94 4.54
C THR A 229 -24.46 -6.41 3.12
N TRP A 230 -23.38 -5.75 2.70
CA TRP A 230 -23.27 -5.11 1.38
C TRP A 230 -22.70 -6.03 0.31
N PHE A 231 -21.72 -6.86 0.67
CA PHE A 231 -20.94 -7.64 -0.31
C PHE A 231 -21.04 -9.15 -0.11
N HIS A 232 -21.70 -9.62 0.98
CA HIS A 232 -21.78 -11.04 1.37
C HIS A 232 -20.40 -11.71 1.51
N THR A 233 -19.35 -10.91 1.79
CA THR A 233 -17.99 -11.37 2.05
C THR A 233 -17.32 -10.50 3.11
N LEU A 234 -16.41 -11.11 3.88
CA LEU A 234 -15.60 -10.40 4.88
C LEU A 234 -14.23 -9.97 4.33
N LEU A 235 -13.84 -10.52 3.17
CA LEU A 235 -12.54 -10.27 2.55
C LEU A 235 -12.69 -9.43 1.28
N PRO A 236 -11.80 -8.46 1.06
CA PRO A 236 -11.79 -7.71 -0.18
C PRO A 236 -11.40 -8.59 -1.38
N ASN A 237 -11.90 -8.25 -2.56
CA ASN A 237 -11.64 -8.98 -3.82
C ASN A 237 -10.15 -9.10 -4.15
N THR A 238 -9.32 -8.18 -3.64
CA THR A 238 -7.86 -8.25 -3.76
C THR A 238 -7.25 -9.48 -3.10
N ALA A 239 -7.89 -10.05 -2.07
CA ALA A 239 -7.45 -11.30 -1.47
C ALA A 239 -7.59 -12.46 -2.45
N ALA A 240 -8.72 -12.52 -3.17
CA ALA A 240 -8.95 -13.52 -4.22
C ALA A 240 -8.02 -13.31 -5.44
N ALA A 241 -7.81 -12.06 -5.86
CA ALA A 241 -6.91 -11.73 -6.97
C ALA A 241 -5.43 -12.06 -6.69
N LYS A 242 -5.03 -12.12 -5.41
CA LYS A 242 -3.67 -12.50 -4.98
C LYS A 242 -3.56 -13.97 -4.59
N ALA A 243 -4.66 -14.68 -4.36
CA ALA A 243 -4.69 -16.08 -3.91
C ALA A 243 -4.16 -17.10 -4.92
N GLY A 244 -3.63 -16.69 -6.05
CA GLY A 244 -2.96 -17.54 -7.05
C GLY A 244 -1.54 -17.94 -6.66
N ALA A 245 -1.18 -17.94 -5.38
CA ALA A 245 0.15 -18.29 -4.91
C ALA A 245 0.48 -19.75 -5.26
N THR A 246 1.31 -19.91 -6.25
CA THR A 246 2.03 -21.17 -6.47
C THR A 246 3.30 -21.13 -5.63
N LEU A 247 3.57 -22.18 -4.85
CA LEU A 247 4.83 -22.36 -4.12
C LEU A 247 5.99 -22.64 -5.11
N GLU A 248 6.04 -21.88 -6.20
CA GLU A 248 7.10 -21.98 -7.19
C GLU A 248 8.34 -21.26 -6.66
N PRO A 249 9.52 -21.90 -6.73
CA PRO A 249 10.76 -21.31 -6.23
C PRO A 249 11.11 -19.97 -6.86
N GLY A 250 10.81 -19.76 -8.14
CA GLY A 250 11.10 -18.52 -8.85
C GLY A 250 10.40 -17.28 -8.27
N PRO A 251 9.05 -17.26 -8.19
CA PRO A 251 8.30 -16.15 -7.57
C PRO A 251 8.67 -15.92 -6.10
N PHE A 252 8.90 -16.99 -5.31
CA PHE A 252 9.34 -16.89 -3.93
C PHE A 252 10.67 -16.13 -3.79
N VAL A 253 11.69 -16.53 -4.56
CA VAL A 253 13.00 -15.87 -4.53
C VAL A 253 12.92 -14.44 -5.04
N ALA A 254 12.13 -14.18 -6.09
CA ALA A 254 11.93 -12.83 -6.62
C ALA A 254 11.26 -11.90 -5.61
N ALA A 255 10.24 -12.38 -4.90
CA ALA A 255 9.57 -11.60 -3.85
C ALA A 255 10.51 -11.31 -2.67
N LEU A 256 11.26 -12.31 -2.21
CA LEU A 256 12.26 -12.14 -1.14
C LEU A 256 13.36 -11.14 -1.54
N HIS A 257 13.87 -11.25 -2.76
CA HIS A 257 14.85 -10.29 -3.30
C HIS A 257 14.29 -8.86 -3.34
N ALA A 258 13.02 -8.68 -3.75
CA ALA A 258 12.36 -7.38 -3.75
C ALA A 258 12.20 -6.82 -2.33
N VAL A 259 11.87 -7.66 -1.32
CA VAL A 259 11.86 -7.24 0.09
C VAL A 259 13.24 -6.72 0.49
N PHE A 260 14.31 -7.47 0.24
CA PHE A 260 15.67 -7.04 0.57
C PHE A 260 16.05 -5.74 -0.14
N GLN A 261 15.73 -5.59 -1.42
CA GLN A 261 16.03 -4.35 -2.15
C GLN A 261 15.34 -3.14 -1.53
N VAL A 262 14.06 -3.28 -1.17
CA VAL A 262 13.28 -2.20 -0.56
C VAL A 262 13.84 -1.81 0.81
N GLU A 263 14.11 -2.80 1.66
CA GLU A 263 14.61 -2.56 3.02
C GLU A 263 16.04 -1.99 2.99
N LEU A 264 16.95 -2.56 2.20
CA LEU A 264 18.33 -2.07 2.12
C LEU A 264 18.43 -0.66 1.51
N ALA A 265 17.52 -0.28 0.63
CA ALA A 265 17.54 1.06 0.04
C ALA A 265 17.38 2.17 1.09
N ALA A 266 16.54 1.96 2.11
CA ALA A 266 16.24 2.98 3.11
C ALA A 266 16.70 2.62 4.53
N ASP A 267 16.73 1.34 4.89
CA ASP A 267 16.90 0.86 6.26
C ASP A 267 18.17 0.01 6.47
N ALA A 268 19.17 0.13 5.57
CA ALA A 268 20.41 -0.66 5.63
C ALA A 268 21.15 -0.51 6.96
N LEU A 269 21.30 0.72 7.49
CA LEU A 269 22.02 0.95 8.73
C LEU A 269 21.32 0.36 9.98
N PRO A 270 20.01 0.60 10.22
CA PRO A 270 19.26 -0.06 11.29
C PRO A 270 19.31 -1.58 11.22
N LEU A 271 19.12 -2.14 10.02
CA LEU A 271 19.15 -3.59 9.80
C LEU A 271 20.54 -4.19 10.03
N ALA A 272 21.59 -3.56 9.51
CA ALA A 272 22.96 -4.01 9.73
C ALA A 272 23.30 -4.07 11.22
N LEU A 273 22.96 -3.04 11.98
CA LEU A 273 23.17 -3.04 13.44
C LEU A 273 22.38 -4.14 14.13
N PHE A 274 21.13 -4.36 13.73
CA PHE A 274 20.31 -5.43 14.30
C PHE A 274 20.91 -6.81 14.00
N VAL A 275 21.33 -7.07 12.78
CA VAL A 275 21.98 -8.34 12.37
C VAL A 275 23.30 -8.54 13.12
N LEU A 276 24.13 -7.50 13.24
CA LEU A 276 25.39 -7.57 13.99
C LEU A 276 25.14 -7.91 15.47
N VAL A 277 24.12 -7.34 16.10
CA VAL A 277 23.76 -7.68 17.49
C VAL A 277 23.26 -9.11 17.60
N LEU A 278 22.50 -9.61 16.63
CA LEU A 278 22.07 -11.01 16.62
C LEU A 278 23.24 -11.98 16.45
N ALA A 279 24.21 -11.66 15.57
CA ALA A 279 25.33 -12.53 15.24
C ALA A 279 26.44 -12.54 16.32
N PHE A 280 26.76 -11.37 16.87
CA PHE A 280 27.95 -11.17 17.71
C PHE A 280 27.62 -10.67 19.13
N GLY A 281 26.34 -10.38 19.42
CA GLY A 281 25.94 -9.90 20.75
C GLY A 281 26.19 -10.95 21.81
N ASN A 282 27.08 -10.63 22.79
CA ASN A 282 27.39 -11.52 23.90
C ASN A 282 26.19 -11.62 24.84
N ARG A 283 25.56 -12.80 24.87
CA ARG A 283 24.38 -13.08 25.71
C ARG A 283 24.68 -13.06 27.23
N SER A 284 25.96 -13.20 27.62
CA SER A 284 26.36 -13.19 29.03
C SER A 284 26.17 -11.82 29.68
N ASN A 285 26.18 -10.72 28.91
CA ASN A 285 25.99 -9.36 29.43
C ASN A 285 24.52 -8.88 29.32
N ALA A 286 23.60 -9.75 28.93
CA ALA A 286 22.19 -9.43 28.87
C ALA A 286 21.65 -9.33 30.31
N LEU A 287 21.36 -8.09 30.75
CA LEU A 287 20.60 -7.88 32.00
C LEU A 287 19.30 -8.71 31.92
N PRO A 288 18.84 -9.30 33.05
CA PRO A 288 17.60 -10.05 33.08
C PRO A 288 16.45 -9.15 32.61
N VAL A 289 15.99 -9.38 31.36
CA VAL A 289 14.92 -8.60 30.77
C VAL A 289 13.61 -9.13 31.35
N ALA A 290 12.80 -8.25 31.94
CA ALA A 290 11.47 -8.59 32.42
C ALA A 290 10.66 -9.32 31.35
N ARG A 291 9.86 -10.32 31.75
CA ARG A 291 9.10 -11.20 30.83
C ARG A 291 8.33 -10.42 29.77
N GLY A 292 7.58 -9.38 30.15
CA GLY A 292 6.82 -8.56 29.22
C GLY A 292 7.69 -7.90 28.15
N ARG A 293 8.88 -7.42 28.52
CA ARG A 293 9.81 -6.83 27.52
C ARG A 293 10.32 -7.85 26.52
N ARG A 294 10.52 -9.13 26.90
CA ARG A 294 10.94 -10.18 25.96
C ARG A 294 9.87 -10.41 24.89
N PHE A 295 8.59 -10.49 25.28
CA PHE A 295 7.48 -10.65 24.35
C PHE A 295 7.26 -9.42 23.46
N PHE A 296 7.48 -8.20 23.99
CA PHE A 296 7.45 -6.99 23.18
C PHE A 296 8.49 -7.04 22.04
N TRP A 297 9.76 -7.34 22.38
CA TRP A 297 10.82 -7.43 21.37
C TRP A 297 10.61 -8.60 20.41
N PHE A 298 10.12 -9.73 20.90
CA PHE A 298 9.74 -10.86 20.05
C PHE A 298 8.71 -10.44 18.99
N ALA A 299 7.65 -9.75 19.37
CA ALA A 299 6.64 -9.26 18.43
C ALA A 299 7.22 -8.29 17.39
N CYS A 300 8.13 -7.39 17.82
CA CYS A 300 8.80 -6.46 16.92
C CYS A 300 9.70 -7.15 15.88
N VAL A 301 10.25 -8.33 16.18
CA VAL A 301 11.01 -9.16 15.24
C VAL A 301 10.08 -10.02 14.38
N ALA A 302 9.11 -10.69 15.02
CA ALA A 302 8.22 -11.63 14.36
C ALA A 302 7.35 -10.97 13.28
N TRP A 303 6.85 -9.77 13.53
CA TRP A 303 5.98 -9.06 12.60
C TRP A 303 6.63 -8.78 11.24
N PRO A 304 7.78 -8.06 11.13
CA PRO A 304 8.44 -7.84 9.85
C PRO A 304 8.86 -9.15 9.15
N ALA A 305 9.36 -10.12 9.92
CA ALA A 305 9.80 -11.40 9.38
C ALA A 305 8.64 -12.22 8.77
N LEU A 306 7.51 -12.32 9.49
CA LEU A 306 6.34 -13.04 9.01
C LEU A 306 5.65 -12.30 7.87
N LEU A 307 5.66 -10.96 7.87
CA LEU A 307 5.16 -10.17 6.76
C LEU A 307 5.99 -10.39 5.49
N ALA A 308 7.31 -10.37 5.59
CA ALA A 308 8.20 -10.66 4.47
C ALA A 308 8.02 -12.10 3.95
N LEU A 309 7.89 -13.06 4.88
CA LEU A 309 7.64 -14.45 4.53
C LEU A 309 6.27 -14.64 3.83
N SER A 310 5.21 -13.95 4.29
CA SER A 310 3.89 -14.06 3.65
C SER A 310 3.95 -13.58 2.19
N PHE A 311 4.59 -12.43 1.92
CA PHE A 311 4.76 -11.95 0.55
C PHE A 311 5.63 -12.87 -0.32
N ALA A 312 6.64 -13.50 0.27
CA ALA A 312 7.47 -14.47 -0.44
C ALA A 312 6.68 -15.74 -0.79
N LEU A 313 5.89 -16.27 0.16
CA LEU A 313 5.03 -17.44 -0.06
C LEU A 313 3.91 -17.18 -1.09
N GLU A 314 3.37 -15.96 -1.10
CA GLU A 314 2.37 -15.54 -2.09
C GLU A 314 2.98 -15.23 -3.47
N GLY A 315 4.30 -15.16 -3.60
CA GLY A 315 4.99 -14.79 -4.84
C GLY A 315 4.61 -13.37 -5.35
N VAL A 316 4.16 -12.51 -4.44
CA VAL A 316 3.64 -11.17 -4.79
C VAL A 316 4.78 -10.26 -5.21
N GLN A 317 4.58 -9.48 -6.25
CA GLN A 317 5.49 -8.40 -6.57
C GLN A 317 5.47 -7.32 -5.48
N VAL A 318 6.48 -7.33 -4.62
CA VAL A 318 6.59 -6.43 -3.47
C VAL A 318 6.85 -5.00 -3.92
N VAL A 319 6.03 -4.08 -3.43
CA VAL A 319 6.19 -2.63 -3.58
C VAL A 319 6.48 -2.05 -2.20
N SER A 320 7.32 -1.00 -2.12
CA SER A 320 7.77 -0.42 -0.84
C SER A 320 6.63 -0.10 0.15
N ARG A 321 5.45 0.30 -0.32
CA ARG A 321 4.29 0.57 0.54
C ARG A 321 3.78 -0.66 1.33
N TYR A 322 4.07 -1.88 0.85
CA TYR A 322 3.64 -3.11 1.54
C TYR A 322 4.45 -3.38 2.80
N LEU A 323 5.72 -2.94 2.83
CA LEU A 323 6.63 -3.11 3.97
C LEU A 323 6.55 -1.96 4.98
N LEU A 324 6.10 -0.76 4.55
CA LEU A 324 6.07 0.43 5.40
C LEU A 324 5.32 0.28 6.74
N PRO A 325 4.22 -0.47 6.86
CA PRO A 325 3.61 -0.73 8.16
C PRO A 325 4.57 -1.40 9.16
N ALA A 326 5.56 -2.18 8.67
CA ALA A 326 6.56 -2.82 9.52
C ALA A 326 7.77 -1.90 9.85
N THR A 327 7.97 -0.81 9.11
CA THR A 327 9.08 0.14 9.31
C THR A 327 9.21 0.63 10.77
N PRO A 328 8.13 0.94 11.53
CA PRO A 328 8.25 1.27 12.94
C PRO A 328 9.00 0.23 13.78
N CYS A 329 8.79 -1.06 13.49
CA CYS A 329 9.51 -2.15 14.16
C CYS A 329 10.98 -2.21 13.73
N VAL A 330 11.27 -2.08 12.44
CA VAL A 330 12.63 -2.10 11.89
C VAL A 330 13.49 -0.99 12.50
N LEU A 331 12.97 0.24 12.49
CA LEU A 331 13.67 1.39 13.07
C LEU A 331 13.84 1.27 14.59
N LEU A 332 12.83 0.74 15.27
CA LEU A 332 12.89 0.51 16.73
C LEU A 332 13.95 -0.54 17.08
N LEU A 333 14.03 -1.65 16.34
CA LEU A 333 15.04 -2.70 16.52
C LEU A 333 16.45 -2.16 16.22
N GLY A 334 16.62 -1.40 15.14
CA GLY A 334 17.89 -0.75 14.80
C GLY A 334 18.36 0.21 15.88
N MET A 335 17.47 1.09 16.38
CA MET A 335 17.81 2.02 17.47
C MET A 335 18.11 1.30 18.79
N ALA A 336 17.37 0.23 19.11
CA ALA A 336 17.65 -0.59 20.29
C ALA A 336 19.02 -1.27 20.19
N SER A 337 19.37 -1.80 19.02
CA SER A 337 20.67 -2.40 18.72
C SER A 337 21.78 -1.37 18.81
N PHE A 338 21.62 -0.20 18.20
CA PHE A 338 22.55 0.93 18.32
C PHE A 338 22.81 1.27 19.79
N ARG A 339 21.72 1.45 20.56
CA ARG A 339 21.80 1.78 21.97
C ARG A 339 22.57 0.72 22.76
N TRP A 340 22.30 -0.56 22.51
CA TRP A 340 22.99 -1.66 23.18
C TRP A 340 24.50 -1.65 22.87
N VAL A 341 24.89 -1.56 21.60
CA VAL A 341 26.29 -1.54 21.15
C VAL A 341 27.05 -0.37 21.77
N VAL A 342 26.50 0.84 21.68
CA VAL A 342 27.20 2.06 22.10
C VAL A 342 27.24 2.20 23.63
N ALA A 343 26.16 1.86 24.34
CA ALA A 343 26.14 1.90 25.80
C ALA A 343 27.10 0.88 26.42
N THR A 344 27.33 -0.25 25.75
CA THR A 344 28.25 -1.29 26.22
C THR A 344 29.72 -0.96 25.94
N ASN A 345 30.02 -0.42 24.74
CA ASN A 345 31.39 -0.29 24.27
C ASN A 345 31.93 1.16 24.32
N LEU A 346 31.06 2.17 24.22
CA LEU A 346 31.44 3.58 24.08
C LEU A 346 30.55 4.52 24.92
N PRO A 347 30.33 4.23 26.23
CA PRO A 347 29.38 4.98 27.06
C PRO A 347 29.67 6.49 27.11
N ASN A 348 30.93 6.87 27.20
CA ASN A 348 31.39 8.28 27.27
C ASN A 348 31.22 9.03 25.94
N ARG A 349 31.03 8.34 24.82
CA ARG A 349 30.87 8.91 23.47
C ARG A 349 29.45 8.71 22.93
N TYR A 350 28.49 8.30 23.76
CA TYR A 350 27.12 7.97 23.32
C TYR A 350 26.48 9.08 22.47
N GLY A 351 26.57 10.35 22.93
CA GLY A 351 25.96 11.47 22.19
C GLY A 351 26.57 11.70 20.81
N ALA A 352 27.90 11.60 20.70
CA ALA A 352 28.61 11.74 19.42
C ALA A 352 28.30 10.56 18.48
N ALA A 353 28.30 9.34 18.99
CA ALA A 353 27.95 8.15 18.23
C ALA A 353 26.48 8.21 17.71
N LEU A 354 25.55 8.66 18.55
CA LEU A 354 24.15 8.86 18.15
C LEU A 354 24.03 9.91 17.02
N ALA A 355 24.72 11.04 17.17
CA ALA A 355 24.72 12.07 16.14
C ALA A 355 25.29 11.55 14.81
N LEU A 356 26.37 10.79 14.84
CA LEU A 356 26.98 10.17 13.66
C LEU A 356 26.05 9.14 13.01
N PHE A 357 25.43 8.26 13.80
CA PHE A 357 24.47 7.27 13.31
C PHE A 357 23.28 7.92 12.63
N LEU A 358 22.69 8.94 13.26
CA LEU A 358 21.56 9.67 12.70
C LEU A 358 21.98 10.44 11.44
N ALA A 359 23.14 11.09 11.44
CA ALA A 359 23.65 11.80 10.27
C ALA A 359 23.88 10.84 9.09
N ALA A 360 24.51 9.68 9.33
CA ALA A 360 24.73 8.67 8.29
C ALA A 360 23.41 8.15 7.72
N PHE A 361 22.42 7.88 8.56
CA PHE A 361 21.09 7.45 8.12
C PHE A 361 20.37 8.54 7.31
N VAL A 362 20.40 9.79 7.76
CA VAL A 362 19.82 10.93 7.04
C VAL A 362 20.48 11.11 5.68
N VAL A 363 21.81 11.04 5.62
CA VAL A 363 22.57 11.17 4.36
C VAL A 363 22.23 10.02 3.41
N GLN A 364 22.23 8.76 3.87
CA GLN A 364 21.81 7.60 3.05
C GLN A 364 20.44 7.82 2.42
N ASN A 365 19.45 8.19 3.22
CA ASN A 365 18.07 8.37 2.76
C ASN A 365 17.90 9.61 1.89
N ALA A 366 18.63 10.70 2.17
CA ALA A 366 18.63 11.91 1.35
C ALA A 366 19.23 11.64 -0.05
N LEU A 367 20.34 10.91 -0.13
CA LEU A 367 20.95 10.49 -1.40
C LEU A 367 20.01 9.58 -2.18
N PHE A 368 19.42 8.56 -1.55
CA PHE A 368 18.45 7.70 -2.21
C PHE A 368 17.21 8.48 -2.68
N THR A 369 16.73 9.43 -1.88
CA THR A 369 15.61 10.30 -2.25
C THR A 369 15.97 11.17 -3.46
N ALA A 370 17.11 11.82 -3.45
CA ALA A 370 17.53 12.75 -4.50
C ALA A 370 17.86 12.04 -5.82
N LEU A 371 18.54 10.90 -5.75
CA LEU A 371 19.07 10.21 -6.94
C LEU A 371 18.10 9.19 -7.55
N VAL A 372 17.21 8.61 -6.75
CA VAL A 372 16.36 7.50 -7.19
C VAL A 372 14.87 7.79 -6.97
N SER A 373 14.46 8.06 -5.73
CA SER A 373 13.04 8.08 -5.37
C SER A 373 12.31 9.28 -5.97
N ALA A 374 12.85 10.51 -5.85
CA ALA A 374 12.21 11.71 -6.37
C ALA A 374 12.19 11.75 -7.92
N PRO A 375 13.30 11.50 -8.65
CA PRO A 375 13.28 11.49 -10.11
C PRO A 375 12.29 10.47 -10.69
N SER A 376 12.31 9.23 -10.19
CA SER A 376 11.39 8.18 -10.63
C SER A 376 9.94 8.56 -10.34
N THR A 377 9.66 9.18 -9.19
CA THR A 377 8.31 9.61 -8.79
C THR A 377 7.80 10.76 -9.65
N ILE A 378 8.66 11.72 -9.99
CA ILE A 378 8.31 12.84 -10.89
C ILE A 378 7.98 12.30 -12.29
N ALA A 379 8.81 11.41 -12.82
CA ALA A 379 8.59 10.78 -14.12
C ALA A 379 7.27 9.96 -14.14
N HIS A 380 6.98 9.18 -13.08
CA HIS A 380 5.73 8.44 -12.93
C HIS A 380 4.52 9.39 -12.91
N THR A 381 4.58 10.45 -12.11
CA THR A 381 3.48 11.41 -11.95
C THR A 381 3.16 12.12 -13.28
N SER A 382 4.19 12.55 -14.01
CA SER A 382 4.03 13.13 -15.34
C SER A 382 3.44 12.12 -16.32
N GLY A 383 3.95 10.89 -16.30
CA GLY A 383 3.48 9.80 -17.14
C GLY A 383 2.02 9.44 -16.88
N LEU A 384 1.59 9.35 -15.61
CA LEU A 384 0.21 9.06 -15.26
C LEU A 384 -0.76 10.14 -15.77
N ARG A 385 -0.35 11.42 -15.68
CA ARG A 385 -1.14 12.54 -16.21
C ARG A 385 -1.26 12.52 -17.71
N SER A 386 -0.15 12.33 -18.42
CA SER A 386 -0.12 12.29 -19.89
C SER A 386 -0.73 11.02 -20.48
N SER A 387 -0.93 9.97 -19.67
CA SER A 387 -1.51 8.70 -20.09
C SER A 387 -2.93 8.50 -19.54
N LEU A 388 -3.10 7.76 -18.45
CA LEU A 388 -4.41 7.33 -17.95
C LEU A 388 -5.36 8.49 -17.61
N VAL A 389 -4.86 9.60 -17.05
CA VAL A 389 -5.70 10.78 -16.79
C VAL A 389 -6.18 11.39 -18.12
N SER A 390 -5.28 11.60 -19.09
CA SER A 390 -5.65 12.16 -20.40
C SER A 390 -6.56 11.24 -21.20
N ILE A 391 -6.36 9.91 -21.11
CA ILE A 391 -7.25 8.92 -21.73
C ILE A 391 -8.63 8.95 -21.06
N GLY A 392 -8.69 9.09 -19.73
CA GLY A 392 -9.95 9.20 -18.99
C GLY A 392 -10.75 10.44 -19.40
N ILE A 393 -10.10 11.60 -19.50
CA ILE A 393 -10.72 12.85 -19.97
C ILE A 393 -11.21 12.69 -21.42
N TRP A 394 -10.37 12.12 -22.30
CA TRP A 394 -10.79 11.82 -23.68
C TRP A 394 -12.02 10.91 -23.72
N ALA A 395 -12.06 9.86 -22.92
CA ALA A 395 -13.19 8.94 -22.86
C ALA A 395 -14.47 9.67 -22.42
N ARG A 396 -14.39 10.52 -21.36
CA ARG A 396 -15.50 11.31 -20.90
C ARG A 396 -16.05 12.25 -21.98
N ASP A 397 -15.17 12.93 -22.70
CA ASP A 397 -15.54 14.01 -23.61
C ASP A 397 -15.86 13.52 -25.05
N ARG A 398 -15.41 12.31 -25.44
CA ARG A 398 -15.46 11.81 -26.83
C ARG A 398 -16.18 10.49 -27.01
N THR A 399 -16.69 9.86 -25.94
CA THR A 399 -17.46 8.61 -26.07
C THR A 399 -18.86 8.75 -25.46
N ALA A 400 -19.74 7.85 -25.82
CA ALA A 400 -21.13 7.85 -25.32
C ALA A 400 -21.12 7.70 -23.75
N PRO A 401 -22.06 8.32 -23.03
CA PRO A 401 -22.13 8.22 -21.57
C PRO A 401 -22.23 6.77 -21.05
N ASN A 402 -22.84 5.88 -21.80
CA ASN A 402 -23.00 4.45 -21.51
C ASN A 402 -21.88 3.57 -22.09
N ALA A 403 -20.84 4.16 -22.68
CA ALA A 403 -19.71 3.40 -23.22
C ALA A 403 -18.96 2.67 -22.08
N SER A 404 -18.49 1.47 -22.38
CA SER A 404 -17.79 0.58 -21.46
C SER A 404 -16.37 0.28 -21.92
N PHE A 405 -15.46 0.16 -20.95
CA PHE A 405 -14.03 0.01 -21.19
C PHE A 405 -13.46 -1.17 -20.42
N ALA A 406 -12.75 -2.06 -21.11
CA ALA A 406 -11.87 -3.05 -20.46
C ALA A 406 -10.51 -2.42 -20.18
N VAL A 407 -10.08 -2.43 -18.92
CA VAL A 407 -8.88 -1.70 -18.46
C VAL A 407 -8.13 -2.51 -17.41
N ALA A 408 -6.80 -2.44 -17.42
CA ALA A 408 -5.95 -3.10 -16.42
C ALA A 408 -5.65 -2.19 -15.20
N ASP A 409 -5.28 -0.93 -15.46
CA ASP A 409 -5.01 0.06 -14.43
C ASP A 409 -6.21 1.01 -14.35
N ILE A 410 -7.13 0.69 -13.47
CA ILE A 410 -8.49 1.25 -13.47
C ILE A 410 -8.62 2.61 -12.78
N GLY A 411 -7.66 2.97 -11.90
CA GLY A 411 -7.84 4.05 -10.93
C GLY A 411 -8.04 5.42 -11.57
N ALA A 412 -7.00 5.96 -12.19
CA ALA A 412 -7.05 7.28 -12.82
C ALA A 412 -8.05 7.29 -13.99
N PHE A 413 -8.05 6.24 -14.80
CA PHE A 413 -9.00 6.13 -15.89
C PHE A 413 -10.45 6.19 -15.39
N GLY A 414 -10.84 5.34 -14.42
CA GLY A 414 -12.21 5.29 -13.90
C GLY A 414 -12.66 6.59 -13.26
N TYR A 415 -11.77 7.24 -12.49
CA TYR A 415 -12.09 8.50 -11.81
C TYR A 415 -12.35 9.66 -12.79
N TYR A 416 -11.57 9.75 -13.88
CA TYR A 416 -11.67 10.84 -14.87
C TYR A 416 -12.63 10.57 -16.02
N SER A 417 -12.84 9.31 -16.40
CA SER A 417 -13.69 8.95 -17.54
C SER A 417 -15.18 9.03 -17.23
N GLU A 418 -15.58 8.73 -15.99
CA GLU A 418 -16.98 8.56 -15.60
C GLU A 418 -17.72 7.52 -16.49
N ARG A 419 -16.97 6.56 -17.02
CA ARG A 419 -17.48 5.46 -17.86
C ARG A 419 -17.48 4.16 -17.08
N HIS A 420 -18.27 3.19 -17.55
CA HIS A 420 -18.27 1.86 -16.96
C HIS A 420 -16.93 1.16 -17.22
N VAL A 421 -16.33 0.60 -16.17
CA VAL A 421 -15.02 -0.05 -16.22
C VAL A 421 -15.17 -1.54 -15.95
N LEU A 422 -14.71 -2.35 -16.89
CA LEU A 422 -14.50 -3.77 -16.76
C LEU A 422 -13.02 -3.99 -16.42
N ASP A 423 -12.76 -4.40 -15.17
CA ASP A 423 -11.41 -4.51 -14.63
C ASP A 423 -10.77 -5.85 -14.98
N LEU A 424 -9.73 -5.82 -15.81
CA LEU A 424 -9.04 -7.02 -16.30
C LEU A 424 -8.30 -7.81 -15.22
N TYR A 425 -7.99 -7.19 -14.06
CA TYR A 425 -7.40 -7.88 -12.89
C TYR A 425 -8.44 -8.34 -11.87
N GLY A 426 -9.72 -7.98 -12.07
CA GLY A 426 -10.81 -8.49 -11.25
C GLY A 426 -10.99 -7.84 -9.88
N LEU A 427 -10.37 -6.69 -9.61
CA LEU A 427 -10.53 -5.95 -8.37
C LEU A 427 -11.99 -5.47 -8.18
N VAL A 428 -12.57 -4.93 -9.27
CA VAL A 428 -13.95 -4.45 -9.30
C VAL A 428 -14.84 -5.26 -10.27
N THR A 429 -14.27 -6.23 -10.98
CA THR A 429 -14.96 -7.23 -11.81
C THR A 429 -14.53 -8.64 -11.36
N PRO A 430 -15.00 -9.14 -10.20
CA PRO A 430 -14.41 -10.30 -9.52
C PRO A 430 -14.35 -11.59 -10.35
N VAL A 431 -15.25 -11.76 -11.30
CA VAL A 431 -15.28 -12.94 -12.20
C VAL A 431 -13.98 -13.07 -13.02
N LEU A 432 -13.26 -11.97 -13.26
CA LEU A 432 -12.02 -11.97 -14.04
C LEU A 432 -10.78 -12.33 -13.22
N ALA A 433 -10.80 -12.16 -11.90
CA ALA A 433 -9.64 -12.44 -11.06
C ALA A 433 -9.08 -13.87 -11.25
N PRO A 434 -9.85 -14.96 -11.12
CA PRO A 434 -9.34 -16.31 -11.29
C PRO A 434 -8.90 -16.60 -12.73
N ILE A 435 -9.52 -15.97 -13.71
CA ILE A 435 -9.16 -16.12 -15.14
C ILE A 435 -7.81 -15.47 -15.39
N THR A 436 -7.62 -14.25 -14.93
CA THR A 436 -6.37 -13.50 -15.13
C THR A 436 -5.19 -14.13 -14.37
N VAL A 437 -5.43 -14.68 -13.18
CA VAL A 437 -4.42 -15.44 -12.45
C VAL A 437 -4.00 -16.70 -13.21
N ARG A 438 -4.97 -17.48 -13.74
CA ARG A 438 -4.69 -18.75 -14.43
C ARG A 438 -4.08 -18.56 -15.82
N GLU A 439 -4.65 -17.67 -16.63
CA GLU A 439 -4.30 -17.52 -18.05
C GLU A 439 -3.23 -16.44 -18.29
N GLY A 440 -3.07 -15.51 -17.35
CA GLY A 440 -2.21 -14.34 -17.46
C GLY A 440 -2.83 -13.20 -18.28
N TYR A 441 -2.40 -11.97 -17.98
CA TYR A 441 -2.91 -10.74 -18.60
C TYR A 441 -2.89 -10.78 -20.14
N ASN A 442 -1.78 -11.24 -20.74
CA ASN A 442 -1.64 -11.28 -22.19
C ASN A 442 -2.70 -12.16 -22.85
N ALA A 443 -2.96 -13.35 -22.31
CA ALA A 443 -3.97 -14.25 -22.84
C ALA A 443 -5.39 -13.67 -22.65
N VAL A 444 -5.67 -13.07 -21.51
CA VAL A 444 -6.96 -12.40 -21.23
C VAL A 444 -7.26 -11.35 -22.31
N VAL A 445 -6.26 -10.54 -22.68
CA VAL A 445 -6.40 -9.49 -23.68
C VAL A 445 -6.46 -10.07 -25.11
N THR A 446 -5.49 -10.92 -25.50
CA THR A 446 -5.38 -11.39 -26.89
C THR A 446 -6.48 -12.37 -27.30
N ARG A 447 -7.00 -13.16 -26.35
CA ARG A 447 -8.10 -14.11 -26.58
C ARG A 447 -9.48 -13.51 -26.23
N ALA A 448 -9.51 -12.25 -25.77
CA ALA A 448 -10.72 -11.58 -25.28
C ALA A 448 -11.47 -12.38 -24.21
N LEU A 449 -10.73 -13.01 -23.24
CA LEU A 449 -11.35 -13.81 -22.19
C LEU A 449 -12.20 -12.98 -21.22
N TYR A 450 -12.07 -11.65 -21.26
CA TYR A 450 -12.89 -10.72 -20.50
C TYR A 450 -14.36 -10.66 -20.95
N GLU A 451 -14.71 -11.27 -22.10
CA GLU A 451 -16.09 -11.37 -22.59
C GLU A 451 -17.04 -12.04 -21.58
N VAL A 452 -16.54 -12.95 -20.73
CA VAL A 452 -17.33 -13.59 -19.68
C VAL A 452 -17.92 -12.58 -18.67
N ALA A 453 -17.31 -11.41 -18.57
CA ALA A 453 -17.78 -10.31 -17.71
C ALA A 453 -18.61 -9.28 -18.48
N GLY A 454 -18.58 -9.31 -19.81
CA GLY A 454 -19.31 -8.40 -20.68
C GLY A 454 -18.58 -8.11 -21.98
N ARG A 455 -19.28 -7.43 -22.90
CA ARG A 455 -18.74 -7.01 -24.20
C ARG A 455 -18.48 -5.50 -24.21
N PRO A 456 -17.31 -5.04 -23.72
CA PRO A 456 -16.98 -3.61 -23.68
C PRO A 456 -16.83 -3.04 -25.10
N ASP A 457 -17.11 -1.73 -25.22
CA ASP A 457 -16.95 -1.01 -26.48
C ASP A 457 -15.48 -0.74 -26.80
N TYR A 458 -14.66 -0.58 -25.75
CA TYR A 458 -13.26 -0.20 -25.88
C TYR A 458 -12.37 -1.08 -24.99
N LEU A 459 -11.09 -1.19 -25.41
CA LEU A 459 -10.02 -1.81 -24.64
C LEU A 459 -8.87 -0.81 -24.47
N ILE A 460 -8.34 -0.70 -23.25
CA ILE A 460 -7.08 -0.01 -22.96
C ILE A 460 -6.04 -1.05 -22.57
N ASP A 461 -5.19 -1.41 -23.54
CA ASP A 461 -4.13 -2.39 -23.34
C ASP A 461 -2.84 -1.74 -22.86
N ARG A 462 -2.24 -2.28 -21.78
CA ARG A 462 -0.95 -1.88 -21.24
C ARG A 462 0.15 -2.81 -21.74
N HIS A 463 1.01 -2.34 -22.64
CA HIS A 463 2.08 -3.16 -23.20
C HIS A 463 3.33 -2.33 -23.55
N PRO A 464 4.56 -2.92 -23.55
CA PRO A 464 5.77 -2.22 -24.02
C PRO A 464 5.75 -1.80 -25.49
N ARG A 465 4.99 -2.52 -26.33
CA ARG A 465 4.78 -2.19 -27.75
C ARG A 465 3.49 -1.41 -27.93
N GLU A 466 3.56 -0.30 -28.64
CA GLU A 466 2.40 0.49 -29.03
C GLU A 466 1.54 -0.26 -30.06
N GLY A 467 0.22 -0.22 -29.92
CA GLY A 467 -0.73 -0.70 -30.92
C GLY A 467 -0.65 -2.19 -31.24
N ARG A 468 -0.08 -3.04 -30.37
CA ARG A 468 0.27 -4.43 -30.65
C ARG A 468 -0.88 -5.31 -31.20
N LEU A 469 -2.13 -5.01 -30.83
CA LEU A 469 -3.28 -5.82 -31.25
C LEU A 469 -3.76 -5.49 -32.66
N ALA A 470 -3.24 -4.43 -33.28
CA ALA A 470 -3.58 -4.01 -34.63
C ALA A 470 -2.46 -4.23 -35.65
N GLN A 471 -1.24 -4.60 -35.20
CA GLN A 471 -0.04 -4.58 -36.04
C GLN A 471 0.26 -5.88 -36.81
N ASP A 472 -0.39 -7.00 -36.53
CA ASP A 472 0.09 -8.32 -36.97
C ASP A 472 -0.94 -9.12 -37.80
N GLN A 473 -1.79 -8.48 -38.62
CA GLN A 473 -2.86 -9.27 -39.24
C GLN A 473 -3.02 -9.00 -40.75
N ASP A 474 -2.75 -10.02 -41.55
CA ASP A 474 -3.25 -10.20 -42.91
C ASP A 474 -4.80 -10.35 -42.96
N GLN A 475 -5.47 -10.29 -41.80
CA GLN A 475 -6.91 -10.42 -41.62
C GLN A 475 -7.47 -9.22 -40.82
N PRO A 476 -8.75 -8.86 -41.01
CA PRO A 476 -9.39 -7.78 -40.27
C PRO A 476 -9.34 -8.04 -38.76
N SER A 477 -8.58 -7.19 -38.04
CA SER A 477 -8.48 -7.25 -36.58
C SER A 477 -9.80 -6.78 -35.94
N PRO A 478 -10.30 -7.48 -34.91
CA PRO A 478 -11.43 -7.00 -34.12
C PRO A 478 -11.09 -5.74 -33.30
N TYR A 479 -9.81 -5.40 -33.21
CA TYR A 479 -9.31 -4.26 -32.44
C TYR A 479 -8.89 -3.12 -33.37
N ARG A 480 -9.73 -2.09 -33.49
CA ARG A 480 -9.37 -0.89 -34.23
C ARG A 480 -8.57 0.05 -33.34
N PHE A 481 -7.28 0.18 -33.60
CA PHE A 481 -6.41 1.10 -32.91
C PHE A 481 -6.86 2.56 -33.09
N LEU A 482 -6.95 3.32 -31.99
CA LEU A 482 -7.32 4.72 -32.01
C LEU A 482 -6.11 5.62 -31.76
N PHE A 483 -5.44 5.42 -30.64
CA PHE A 483 -4.22 6.12 -30.25
C PHE A 483 -3.58 5.43 -29.05
N ALA A 484 -2.37 5.86 -28.70
CA ALA A 484 -1.70 5.43 -27.48
C ALA A 484 -1.11 6.60 -26.70
N ARG A 485 -0.83 6.36 -25.42
CA ARG A 485 -0.12 7.26 -24.53
C ARG A 485 0.96 6.49 -23.78
N ARG A 486 2.15 7.07 -23.68
CA ARG A 486 3.30 6.44 -23.03
C ARG A 486 3.39 6.85 -21.56
N ILE A 487 3.69 5.88 -20.68
CA ILE A 487 4.15 6.12 -19.30
C ILE A 487 5.61 5.67 -19.18
N PRO A 488 6.52 6.49 -18.64
CA PRO A 488 7.96 6.18 -18.63
C PRO A 488 8.33 5.07 -17.64
N ASN A 489 7.57 4.91 -16.57
CA ASN A 489 7.71 3.82 -15.61
C ASN A 489 6.39 3.57 -14.86
N LEU A 490 6.24 2.38 -14.30
CA LEU A 490 5.11 2.01 -13.43
C LEU A 490 5.51 2.06 -11.94
N GLY A 491 6.60 2.73 -11.60
CA GLY A 491 7.18 2.84 -10.26
C GLY A 491 8.65 2.48 -10.25
N ILE A 492 9.30 2.62 -9.07
CA ILE A 492 10.75 2.38 -8.92
C ILE A 492 11.13 0.93 -9.21
N THR A 493 10.29 -0.02 -8.80
CA THR A 493 10.50 -1.45 -9.04
C THR A 493 10.08 -1.92 -10.45
N ARG A 494 9.51 -1.02 -11.27
CA ARG A 494 9.11 -1.27 -12.66
C ARG A 494 9.59 -0.12 -13.55
N PRO A 495 10.91 -0.02 -13.81
CA PRO A 495 11.50 1.14 -14.51
C PRO A 495 11.22 1.17 -16.02
N GLY A 496 10.70 0.12 -16.61
CA GLY A 496 10.38 0.06 -18.04
C GLY A 496 9.21 0.94 -18.43
N GLY A 497 9.29 1.59 -19.61
CA GLY A 497 8.19 2.34 -20.19
C GLY A 497 7.14 1.42 -20.80
N PHE A 498 5.88 1.85 -20.73
CA PHE A 498 4.73 1.16 -21.30
C PHE A 498 3.88 2.11 -22.11
N TYR A 499 3.10 1.56 -23.05
CA TYR A 499 2.04 2.26 -23.75
C TYR A 499 0.69 1.80 -23.22
N TYR A 500 -0.21 2.75 -23.04
CA TYR A 500 -1.64 2.51 -22.93
C TYR A 500 -2.24 2.74 -24.30
N SER A 501 -2.50 1.66 -25.03
CA SER A 501 -3.07 1.68 -26.38
C SER A 501 -4.58 1.54 -26.29
N VAL A 502 -5.31 2.48 -26.88
CA VAL A 502 -6.77 2.51 -26.88
C VAL A 502 -7.28 1.93 -28.18
N TYR A 503 -8.19 0.95 -28.08
CA TYR A 503 -8.84 0.28 -29.19
C TYR A 503 -10.35 0.38 -29.08
N ALA A 504 -11.04 0.58 -30.20
CA ALA A 504 -12.46 0.24 -30.31
C ALA A 504 -12.58 -1.23 -30.69
N ILE A 505 -13.54 -1.94 -30.10
CA ILE A 505 -13.75 -3.38 -30.32
C ILE A 505 -14.90 -3.58 -31.28
N ASP A 506 -14.65 -4.33 -32.36
CA ASP A 506 -15.72 -4.81 -33.25
C ASP A 506 -16.04 -6.27 -32.91
N TRP A 507 -17.09 -6.46 -32.15
CA TRP A 507 -17.53 -7.79 -31.71
C TRP A 507 -18.06 -8.66 -32.87
N ARG A 508 -18.51 -8.08 -33.96
CA ARG A 508 -18.93 -8.84 -35.14
C ARG A 508 -17.73 -9.51 -35.81
N VAL A 509 -16.64 -8.74 -35.97
CA VAL A 509 -15.37 -9.28 -36.50
C VAL A 509 -14.79 -10.30 -35.55
N MET A 510 -14.86 -10.08 -34.23
CA MET A 510 -14.41 -11.02 -33.21
C MET A 510 -15.13 -12.37 -33.33
N ASP A 511 -16.45 -12.35 -33.42
CA ASP A 511 -17.28 -13.56 -33.54
C ASP A 511 -16.99 -14.30 -34.84
N GLN A 512 -16.86 -13.59 -35.98
CA GLN A 512 -16.50 -14.17 -37.27
C GLN A 512 -15.11 -14.82 -37.27
N THR A 513 -14.13 -14.19 -36.65
CA THR A 513 -12.75 -14.73 -36.50
C THR A 513 -12.77 -16.02 -35.71
N ARG A 514 -13.50 -16.07 -34.62
CA ARG A 514 -13.64 -17.29 -33.79
C ARG A 514 -14.33 -18.43 -34.54
N GLN A 515 -15.37 -18.14 -35.28
CA GLN A 515 -16.06 -19.15 -36.10
C GLN A 515 -15.14 -19.74 -37.17
N ARG A 516 -14.33 -18.91 -37.84
CA ARG A 516 -13.33 -19.37 -38.83
C ARG A 516 -12.28 -20.26 -38.19
N VAL A 517 -11.75 -19.89 -37.04
CA VAL A 517 -10.76 -20.70 -36.29
C VAL A 517 -11.38 -22.03 -35.86
N ALA A 518 -12.61 -22.02 -35.38
CA ALA A 518 -13.32 -23.24 -34.96
C ALA A 518 -13.60 -24.18 -36.15
N SER A 519 -13.92 -23.64 -37.32
CA SER A 519 -14.16 -24.43 -38.55
C SER A 519 -12.88 -24.96 -39.20
N ALA A 520 -11.73 -24.34 -38.95
CA ALA A 520 -10.42 -24.75 -39.48
C ALA A 520 -9.73 -25.85 -38.66
N LEU A 521 -10.22 -26.16 -37.47
CA LEU A 521 -9.67 -27.25 -36.63
C LEU A 521 -10.26 -28.60 -37.11
N PRO A 522 -9.45 -29.60 -37.48
CA PRO A 522 -9.92 -30.92 -37.89
C PRO A 522 -10.52 -31.65 -36.67
N GLY A 523 -11.85 -31.78 -36.63
CA GLY A 523 -12.58 -32.48 -35.58
C GLY A 523 -13.74 -31.66 -35.04
N GLY A 524 -14.88 -31.76 -35.73
CA GLY A 524 -16.14 -31.07 -35.59
C GLY A 524 -16.70 -30.80 -34.18
N PRO A 525 -17.88 -30.10 -34.13
CA PRO A 525 -18.33 -29.37 -32.95
C PRO A 525 -18.96 -30.27 -31.91
N GLN A 526 -18.16 -30.85 -30.99
CA GLN A 526 -18.65 -31.44 -29.74
C GLN A 526 -17.55 -31.45 -28.65
N ARG A 527 -17.29 -30.29 -28.07
CA ARG A 527 -16.97 -30.20 -26.62
C ARG A 527 -17.40 -28.81 -26.14
N ARG A 528 -18.52 -28.79 -25.44
CA ARG A 528 -18.95 -27.64 -24.64
C ARG A 528 -17.81 -27.25 -23.73
N ILE A 529 -17.27 -26.05 -23.91
CA ILE A 529 -16.39 -25.39 -22.95
C ILE A 529 -17.32 -24.87 -21.85
N LEU A 530 -17.32 -25.58 -20.74
CA LEU A 530 -17.79 -25.10 -19.45
C LEU A 530 -16.71 -24.22 -18.83
#